data_c2705e68064d20822bd9ce8a650253dc
#
_entry.id   c2705e68064d20822bd9ce8a650253dc
#
_cell.length_a   1.000
_cell.length_b   1.000
_cell.length_c   1.000
_cell.angle_alpha   90.00
_cell.angle_beta   90.00
_cell.angle_gamma   90.00
#
_symmetry.space_group_name_H-M   'P 1'
#
loop_
_entity.id
_entity.type
_entity.pdbx_description
1 polymer ?
#
loop_
_entity_poly.entity_id
_entity_poly.type
_entity_poly.pdbx_seq_one_letter_code
_entity_poly.pdbx_strand_id
1 'polypeptide(L)'
;MNATAGAELFERGRSVALRINRVRSIAPWGWKTWLRSGNGDGMKTEDLIRCMAADTRQSQSSIALLLKGLVPSLGFTMAMVWVGLGIRADIAHAMMTPVFVIRIVLAAGVGLVAARIALLLSRPGRQGVARLGPLAGIAVVALALMVWACVTTPEAARCMATVGKSFPFCLVMIPVLSFLPVAAILFALRRGATTMPVLTAFVAGLSGAGMATAVYALSCAEDSPLFYVTWYGLAILGVAALTAAAGSRLLRW
;
A
#
# COMPACT_ATOMS: atom_id res chain seq x y z
N MET A 1 -54.31 6.89 30.29
CA MET A 1 -53.66 5.87 29.47
C MET A 1 -53.12 6.57 28.24
N ASN A 2 -51.79 6.63 28.09
CA ASN A 2 -51.11 7.68 27.32
C ASN A 2 -51.09 7.40 25.79
N ALA A 3 -51.72 8.30 25.03
CA ALA A 3 -51.64 8.31 23.55
C ALA A 3 -50.22 8.56 22.99
N THR A 4 -49.34 9.10 23.80
CA THR A 4 -47.93 9.40 23.43
C THR A 4 -47.06 8.14 23.32
N ALA A 5 -47.31 7.09 24.10
CA ALA A 5 -46.54 5.85 24.01
C ALA A 5 -46.79 5.05 22.72
N GLY A 6 -48.03 5.17 22.17
CA GLY A 6 -48.35 4.55 20.87
C GLY A 6 -47.68 5.19 19.69
N ALA A 7 -47.48 6.50 19.73
CA ALA A 7 -46.81 7.25 18.64
C ALA A 7 -45.30 6.95 18.58
N GLU A 8 -44.62 6.84 19.73
CA GLU A 8 -43.21 6.50 19.77
C GLU A 8 -42.91 5.07 19.30
N LEU A 9 -43.79 4.10 19.63
CA LEU A 9 -43.67 2.73 19.12
C LEU A 9 -43.89 2.66 17.60
N PHE A 10 -44.79 3.47 17.08
CA PHE A 10 -45.06 3.53 15.64
C PHE A 10 -43.90 4.18 14.86
N GLU A 11 -43.27 5.23 15.40
CA GLU A 11 -42.07 5.85 14.79
C GLU A 11 -40.85 4.93 14.85
N ARG A 12 -40.63 4.21 15.95
CA ARG A 12 -39.58 3.18 16.03
C ARG A 12 -39.79 2.07 15.02
N GLY A 13 -41.03 1.60 14.84
CA GLY A 13 -41.38 0.60 13.82
C GLY A 13 -41.07 1.09 12.41
N ARG A 14 -41.39 2.36 12.11
CA ARG A 14 -41.15 2.99 10.81
C ARG A 14 -39.64 3.17 10.51
N SER A 15 -38.85 3.55 11.49
CA SER A 15 -37.39 3.70 11.34
C SER A 15 -36.67 2.36 11.13
N VAL A 16 -37.14 1.29 11.78
CA VAL A 16 -36.64 -0.07 11.58
C VAL A 16 -37.02 -0.58 10.19
N ALA A 17 -38.26 -0.34 9.73
CA ALA A 17 -38.71 -0.73 8.41
C ALA A 17 -37.93 -0.02 7.28
N LEU A 18 -37.59 1.27 7.46
CA LEU A 18 -36.77 2.03 6.52
C LEU A 18 -35.30 1.55 6.47
N ARG A 19 -34.74 1.12 7.61
CA ARG A 19 -33.41 0.49 7.64
C ARG A 19 -33.41 -0.86 6.93
N ILE A 20 -34.44 -1.68 7.15
CA ILE A 20 -34.59 -2.99 6.49
C ILE A 20 -34.73 -2.80 4.96
N ASN A 21 -35.45 -1.78 4.51
CA ASN A 21 -35.64 -1.52 3.09
C ASN A 21 -34.36 -1.02 2.40
N ARG A 22 -33.47 -0.31 3.13
CA ARG A 22 -32.16 0.12 2.61
C ARG A 22 -31.16 -1.05 2.51
N VAL A 23 -31.24 -2.03 3.41
CA VAL A 23 -30.45 -3.27 3.33
C VAL A 23 -30.95 -4.17 2.19
N ARG A 24 -32.24 -4.07 1.84
CA ARG A 24 -32.89 -4.84 0.77
C ARG A 24 -32.34 -4.57 -0.63
N SER A 25 -31.81 -3.37 -0.88
CA SER A 25 -31.28 -2.97 -2.20
C SER A 25 -29.83 -3.44 -2.44
N ILE A 26 -29.15 -3.98 -1.43
CA ILE A 26 -27.74 -4.33 -1.50
C ILE A 26 -27.50 -5.86 -1.42
N ALA A 27 -28.54 -6.65 -1.12
CA ALA A 27 -28.39 -8.09 -0.89
C ALA A 27 -28.71 -8.92 -2.16
N PRO A 28 -27.81 -9.81 -2.59
CA PRO A 28 -28.05 -10.74 -3.69
C PRO A 28 -29.01 -11.87 -3.29
N TRP A 29 -29.72 -12.30 -4.21
CA TRP A 29 -30.81 -13.27 -4.45
C TRP A 29 -31.14 -14.42 -3.47
N GLY A 30 -30.53 -14.61 -2.34
CA GLY A 30 -30.75 -15.80 -1.46
C GLY A 30 -31.66 -15.57 -0.25
N TRP A 31 -31.94 -14.35 0.17
CA TRP A 31 -32.62 -14.08 1.45
C TRP A 31 -34.16 -14.02 1.39
N LYS A 32 -34.75 -13.95 0.21
CA LYS A 32 -36.23 -13.93 0.02
C LYS A 32 -36.90 -15.24 0.46
N THR A 33 -36.19 -16.35 0.40
CA THR A 33 -36.66 -17.66 0.86
C THR A 33 -36.68 -17.74 2.38
N TRP A 34 -35.84 -16.97 3.03
CA TRP A 34 -35.62 -17.00 4.48
C TRP A 34 -36.72 -16.31 5.29
N LEU A 35 -37.29 -15.21 4.75
CA LEU A 35 -38.40 -14.48 5.39
C LEU A 35 -39.75 -15.21 5.28
N ARG A 36 -39.86 -16.30 4.54
CA ARG A 36 -41.10 -17.05 4.36
C ARG A 36 -41.27 -18.17 5.40
N SER A 37 -40.21 -18.54 6.13
CA SER A 37 -40.27 -19.53 7.20
C SER A 37 -40.52 -18.83 8.56
N GLY A 38 -41.71 -18.27 8.66
CA GLY A 38 -42.15 -17.53 9.86
C GLY A 38 -42.59 -18.42 11.00
N ASN A 39 -41.76 -19.32 11.49
CA ASN A 39 -41.91 -19.92 12.82
C ASN A 39 -40.87 -19.28 13.75
N GLY A 40 -41.35 -18.75 14.87
CA GLY A 40 -40.61 -17.98 15.86
C GLY A 40 -39.51 -18.71 16.65
N ASP A 41 -38.93 -19.76 16.07
CA ASP A 41 -37.72 -20.39 16.62
C ASP A 41 -36.51 -19.55 16.16
N GLY A 42 -35.86 -18.96 17.17
CA GLY A 42 -34.61 -18.21 16.92
C GLY A 42 -33.65 -19.02 16.10
N MET A 43 -32.93 -18.32 15.18
CA MET A 43 -31.92 -18.93 14.28
C MET A 43 -30.99 -19.82 15.09
N LYS A 44 -30.98 -21.11 14.79
CA LYS A 44 -30.06 -22.06 15.42
C LYS A 44 -28.65 -21.72 15.01
N THR A 45 -27.71 -21.78 15.94
CA THR A 45 -26.28 -21.50 15.68
C THR A 45 -25.74 -22.32 14.51
N GLU A 46 -26.26 -23.53 14.31
CA GLU A 46 -25.91 -24.43 13.19
C GLU A 46 -26.34 -23.88 11.83
N ASP A 47 -27.51 -23.23 11.74
CA ASP A 47 -27.98 -22.62 10.49
C ASP A 47 -27.16 -21.37 10.17
N LEU A 48 -26.73 -20.61 11.17
CA LEU A 48 -25.80 -19.50 11.01
C LEU A 48 -24.43 -20.00 10.52
N ILE A 49 -23.90 -21.07 11.11
CA ILE A 49 -22.65 -21.71 10.68
C ILE A 49 -22.75 -22.21 9.25
N ARG A 50 -23.88 -22.87 8.87
CA ARG A 50 -24.12 -23.31 7.49
C ARG A 50 -24.21 -22.16 6.50
N CYS A 51 -24.90 -21.07 6.85
CA CYS A 51 -24.95 -19.86 6.04
C CYS A 51 -23.57 -19.22 5.88
N MET A 52 -22.77 -19.15 6.95
CA MET A 52 -21.40 -18.64 6.90
C MET A 52 -20.46 -19.57 6.09
N ALA A 53 -20.65 -20.89 6.19
CA ALA A 53 -19.89 -21.88 5.43
C ALA A 53 -20.31 -21.91 3.94
N ALA A 54 -21.58 -21.63 3.64
CA ALA A 54 -22.08 -21.51 2.26
C ALA A 54 -21.67 -20.19 1.57
N ASP A 55 -21.34 -19.15 2.35
CA ASP A 55 -20.79 -17.89 1.84
C ASP A 55 -19.29 -18.02 1.55
N THR A 56 -18.88 -19.13 0.98
CA THR A 56 -17.57 -19.29 0.32
C THR A 56 -17.55 -18.52 -0.99
N ARG A 57 -17.95 -17.24 -0.94
CA ARG A 57 -17.68 -16.31 -2.02
C ARG A 57 -16.17 -16.29 -2.20
N GLN A 58 -15.72 -16.88 -3.29
CA GLN A 58 -14.31 -16.98 -3.65
C GLN A 58 -13.69 -15.58 -3.59
N SER A 59 -13.18 -15.21 -2.42
CA SER A 59 -12.51 -13.94 -2.20
C SER A 59 -11.35 -13.92 -3.18
N GLN A 60 -11.41 -13.02 -4.16
CA GLN A 60 -10.29 -12.84 -5.09
C GLN A 60 -9.02 -12.73 -4.25
N SER A 61 -8.03 -13.55 -4.55
CA SER A 61 -6.77 -13.55 -3.81
C SER A 61 -6.30 -12.10 -3.67
N SER A 62 -6.05 -11.67 -2.44
CA SER A 62 -5.56 -10.30 -2.17
C SER A 62 -4.32 -9.97 -3.00
N ILE A 63 -3.53 -10.98 -3.36
CA ILE A 63 -2.37 -10.88 -4.25
C ILE A 63 -2.80 -10.57 -5.69
N ALA A 64 -3.82 -11.27 -6.22
CA ALA A 64 -4.30 -11.01 -7.58
C ALA A 64 -4.87 -9.61 -7.72
N LEU A 65 -5.57 -9.11 -6.69
CA LEU A 65 -6.10 -7.76 -6.67
C LEU A 65 -4.99 -6.71 -6.61
N LEU A 66 -3.97 -6.95 -5.78
CA LEU A 66 -2.80 -6.08 -5.67
C LEU A 66 -2.06 -6.02 -7.01
N LEU A 67 -1.80 -7.16 -7.66
CA LEU A 67 -1.12 -7.21 -8.95
C LEU A 67 -1.93 -6.54 -10.06
N LYS A 68 -3.25 -6.72 -10.10
CA LYS A 68 -4.14 -6.05 -11.07
C LYS A 68 -4.09 -4.52 -10.99
N GLY A 69 -3.85 -3.97 -9.80
CA GLY A 69 -3.68 -2.52 -9.62
C GLY A 69 -2.24 -2.05 -9.79
N LEU A 70 -1.29 -2.79 -9.23
CA LEU A 70 0.11 -2.40 -9.17
C LEU A 70 0.81 -2.49 -10.53
N VAL A 71 0.57 -3.56 -11.31
CA VAL A 71 1.21 -3.73 -12.62
C VAL A 71 0.86 -2.59 -13.59
N PRO A 72 -0.42 -2.24 -13.82
CA PRO A 72 -0.73 -1.12 -14.71
C PRO A 72 -0.26 0.23 -14.16
N SER A 73 -0.28 0.43 -12.83
CA SER A 73 0.24 1.68 -12.24
C SER A 73 1.75 1.83 -12.44
N LEU A 74 2.53 0.76 -12.31
CA LEU A 74 3.96 0.77 -12.59
C LEU A 74 4.24 0.92 -14.09
N GLY A 75 3.43 0.29 -14.96
CA GLY A 75 3.51 0.50 -16.40
C GLY A 75 3.29 1.96 -16.79
N PHE A 76 2.30 2.60 -16.17
CA PHE A 76 2.06 4.04 -16.36
C PHE A 76 3.22 4.89 -15.82
N THR A 77 3.75 4.56 -14.63
CA THR A 77 4.92 5.23 -14.04
C THR A 77 6.14 5.11 -14.98
N MET A 78 6.37 3.93 -15.55
CA MET A 78 7.44 3.70 -16.52
C MET A 78 7.25 4.54 -17.78
N ALA A 79 6.04 4.57 -18.33
CA ALA A 79 5.73 5.41 -19.50
C ALA A 79 5.94 6.90 -19.20
N MET A 80 5.52 7.36 -18.01
CA MET A 80 5.70 8.75 -17.59
C MET A 80 7.18 9.12 -17.43
N VAL A 81 8.00 8.20 -16.91
CA VAL A 81 9.45 8.37 -16.82
C VAL A 81 10.06 8.41 -18.23
N TRP A 82 9.67 7.49 -19.10
CA TRP A 82 10.24 7.40 -20.45
C TRP A 82 9.90 8.63 -21.29
N VAL A 83 8.64 9.07 -21.30
CA VAL A 83 8.18 10.19 -22.13
C VAL A 83 8.53 11.55 -21.50
N GLY A 84 8.39 11.68 -20.16
CA GLY A 84 8.55 12.96 -19.47
C GLY A 84 9.99 13.29 -19.07
N LEU A 85 10.73 12.30 -18.55
CA LEU A 85 12.10 12.51 -18.04
C LEU A 85 13.16 12.05 -19.03
N GLY A 86 12.83 11.10 -19.89
CA GLY A 86 13.80 10.40 -20.72
C GLY A 86 14.59 9.34 -19.92
N ILE A 87 15.05 8.33 -20.63
CA ILE A 87 16.02 7.37 -20.09
C ILE A 87 17.41 7.93 -20.31
N ARG A 88 18.32 7.78 -19.32
CA ARG A 88 19.71 8.24 -19.46
C ARG A 88 20.36 7.62 -20.69
N ALA A 89 21.12 8.44 -21.44
CA ALA A 89 21.69 8.04 -22.73
C ALA A 89 22.71 6.88 -22.61
N ASP A 90 23.37 6.76 -21.45
CA ASP A 90 24.40 5.76 -21.17
C ASP A 90 23.87 4.55 -20.38
N ILE A 91 22.55 4.29 -20.41
CA ILE A 91 21.92 3.23 -19.59
C ILE A 91 22.55 1.85 -19.80
N ALA A 92 22.96 1.52 -21.04
CA ALA A 92 23.59 0.25 -21.36
C ALA A 92 24.93 0.08 -20.62
N HIS A 93 25.72 1.13 -20.51
CA HIS A 93 26.96 1.15 -19.73
C HIS A 93 26.68 1.15 -18.23
N ALA A 94 25.72 1.96 -17.79
CA ALA A 94 25.33 2.04 -16.39
C ALA A 94 24.85 0.70 -15.83
N MET A 95 24.10 -0.09 -16.60
CA MET A 95 23.65 -1.44 -16.19
C MET A 95 24.80 -2.41 -15.94
N MET A 96 25.99 -2.18 -16.48
CA MET A 96 27.18 -2.98 -16.20
C MET A 96 27.89 -2.54 -14.91
N THR A 97 27.51 -1.39 -14.35
CA THR A 97 28.11 -0.90 -13.11
C THR A 97 27.39 -1.48 -11.89
N PRO A 98 28.12 -2.04 -10.89
CA PRO A 98 27.48 -2.60 -9.69
C PRO A 98 26.70 -1.56 -8.90
N VAL A 99 27.14 -0.31 -8.89
CA VAL A 99 26.49 0.79 -8.15
C VAL A 99 25.09 1.06 -8.67
N PHE A 100 24.91 1.07 -9.98
CA PHE A 100 23.60 1.27 -10.60
C PHE A 100 22.63 0.13 -10.30
N VAL A 101 23.11 -1.11 -10.42
CA VAL A 101 22.30 -2.31 -10.13
C VAL A 101 21.90 -2.35 -8.64
N ILE A 102 22.84 -2.09 -7.73
CA ILE A 102 22.57 -2.05 -6.29
C ILE A 102 21.51 -1.00 -5.95
N ARG A 103 21.57 0.18 -6.55
CA ARG A 103 20.58 1.25 -6.37
C ARG A 103 19.16 0.79 -6.72
N ILE A 104 19.00 0.17 -7.89
CA ILE A 104 17.69 -0.36 -8.32
C ILE A 104 17.23 -1.50 -7.42
N VAL A 105 18.12 -2.44 -7.11
CA VAL A 105 17.80 -3.60 -6.25
C VAL A 105 17.39 -3.17 -4.85
N LEU A 106 18.06 -2.18 -4.26
CA LEU A 106 17.67 -1.64 -2.96
C LEU A 106 16.28 -1.02 -2.98
N ALA A 107 15.99 -0.14 -3.96
CA ALA A 107 14.69 0.51 -4.08
C ALA A 107 13.57 -0.51 -4.35
N ALA A 108 13.77 -1.42 -5.30
CA ALA A 108 12.84 -2.50 -5.60
C ALA A 108 12.66 -3.45 -4.42
N GLY A 109 13.74 -3.77 -3.71
CA GLY A 109 13.74 -4.61 -2.50
C GLY A 109 12.87 -4.02 -1.40
N VAL A 110 13.02 -2.73 -1.09
CA VAL A 110 12.12 -2.01 -0.17
C VAL A 110 10.67 -2.15 -0.64
N GLY A 111 10.40 -1.89 -1.92
CA GLY A 111 9.07 -1.95 -2.50
C GLY A 111 8.42 -3.33 -2.38
N LEU A 112 9.13 -4.39 -2.76
CA LEU A 112 8.64 -5.77 -2.75
C LEU A 112 8.45 -6.33 -1.34
N VAL A 113 9.43 -6.11 -0.45
CA VAL A 113 9.35 -6.56 0.95
C VAL A 113 8.21 -5.83 1.66
N ALA A 114 8.08 -4.52 1.47
CA ALA A 114 6.99 -3.74 2.03
C ALA A 114 5.62 -4.20 1.47
N ALA A 115 5.49 -4.51 0.16
CA ALA A 115 4.27 -5.07 -0.41
C ALA A 115 3.84 -6.37 0.28
N ARG A 116 4.80 -7.27 0.49
CA ARG A 116 4.56 -8.54 1.20
C ARG A 116 4.09 -8.32 2.64
N ILE A 117 4.73 -7.40 3.36
CA ILE A 117 4.34 -7.07 4.74
C ILE A 117 2.94 -6.44 4.77
N ALA A 118 2.64 -5.51 3.86
CA ALA A 118 1.31 -4.89 3.76
C ALA A 118 0.20 -5.93 3.52
N LEU A 119 0.44 -6.92 2.66
CA LEU A 119 -0.48 -8.03 2.41
C LEU A 119 -0.68 -8.90 3.65
N LEU A 120 0.36 -9.14 4.46
CA LEU A 120 0.25 -9.90 5.70
C LEU A 120 -0.55 -9.13 6.75
N LEU A 121 -0.31 -7.82 6.87
CA LEU A 121 -1.02 -6.94 7.80
C LEU A 121 -2.50 -6.75 7.42
N SER A 122 -2.87 -6.91 6.15
CA SER A 122 -4.25 -6.82 5.70
C SER A 122 -5.10 -8.05 6.03
N ARG A 123 -4.50 -9.13 6.52
CA ARG A 123 -5.19 -10.39 6.86
C ARG A 123 -5.30 -10.55 8.38
N PRO A 124 -6.52 -10.64 8.94
CA PRO A 124 -6.69 -10.93 10.36
C PRO A 124 -6.06 -12.30 10.69
N GLY A 125 -5.38 -12.38 11.83
CA GLY A 125 -4.70 -13.60 12.29
C GLY A 125 -3.28 -13.82 11.74
N ARG A 126 -2.83 -13.11 10.71
CA ARG A 126 -1.46 -13.24 10.16
C ARG A 126 -0.52 -12.10 10.55
N GLN A 127 -0.97 -11.17 11.37
CA GLN A 127 -0.19 -9.98 11.76
C GLN A 127 1.06 -10.32 12.57
N GLY A 128 1.02 -11.35 13.41
CA GLY A 128 2.19 -11.83 14.15
C GLY A 128 3.30 -12.42 13.25
N VAL A 129 2.99 -12.76 12.00
CA VAL A 129 3.95 -13.25 10.99
C VAL A 129 4.56 -12.09 10.18
N ALA A 130 3.96 -10.89 10.23
CA ALA A 130 4.44 -9.70 9.55
C ALA A 130 5.69 -9.14 10.25
N ARG A 131 6.84 -9.73 9.97
CA ARG A 131 8.13 -9.32 10.54
C ARG A 131 8.70 -8.14 9.75
N LEU A 132 9.10 -7.08 10.44
CA LEU A 132 9.79 -5.92 9.85
C LEU A 132 11.29 -6.18 9.63
N GLY A 133 11.81 -7.30 10.13
CA GLY A 133 13.22 -7.67 10.04
C GLY A 133 13.84 -7.55 8.64
N PRO A 134 13.19 -8.03 7.57
CA PRO A 134 13.71 -7.87 6.21
C PRO A 134 13.88 -6.41 5.76
N LEU A 135 12.97 -5.51 6.16
CA LEU A 135 13.12 -4.08 5.89
C LEU A 135 14.29 -3.48 6.68
N ALA A 136 14.45 -3.88 7.94
CA ALA A 136 15.60 -3.48 8.73
C ALA A 136 16.92 -3.99 8.11
N GLY A 137 16.95 -5.21 7.59
CA GLY A 137 18.10 -5.75 6.85
C GLY A 137 18.46 -4.88 5.62
N ILE A 138 17.48 -4.47 4.81
CA ILE A 138 17.72 -3.57 3.68
C ILE A 138 18.25 -2.22 4.16
N ALA A 139 17.70 -1.66 5.26
CA ALA A 139 18.17 -0.40 5.83
C ALA A 139 19.63 -0.51 6.32
N VAL A 140 20.01 -1.60 6.95
CA VAL A 140 21.39 -1.86 7.38
C VAL A 140 22.33 -1.91 6.17
N VAL A 141 21.95 -2.60 5.08
CA VAL A 141 22.74 -2.63 3.84
C VAL A 141 22.89 -1.24 3.25
N ALA A 142 21.81 -0.45 3.19
CA ALA A 142 21.84 0.93 2.69
C ALA A 142 22.78 1.82 3.54
N LEU A 143 22.70 1.70 4.88
CA LEU A 143 23.60 2.43 5.79
C LEU A 143 25.04 1.99 5.64
N ALA A 144 25.31 0.70 5.49
CA ALA A 144 26.66 0.18 5.26
C ALA A 144 27.26 0.73 3.96
N LEU A 145 26.47 0.79 2.88
CA LEU A 145 26.89 1.41 1.62
C LEU A 145 27.16 2.91 1.76
N MET A 146 26.34 3.62 2.55
CA MET A 146 26.52 5.04 2.83
C MET A 146 27.82 5.27 3.61
N VAL A 147 28.08 4.48 4.65
CA VAL A 147 29.32 4.56 5.44
C VAL A 147 30.53 4.24 4.57
N TRP A 148 30.47 3.17 3.78
CA TRP A 148 31.54 2.80 2.85
C TRP A 148 31.84 3.95 1.87
N ALA A 149 30.80 4.54 1.25
CA ALA A 149 30.97 5.67 0.33
C ALA A 149 31.53 6.91 1.04
N CYS A 150 31.14 7.16 2.30
CA CYS A 150 31.64 8.28 3.09
C CYS A 150 33.16 8.13 3.38
N VAL A 151 33.60 6.92 3.66
CA VAL A 151 35.03 6.64 3.94
C VAL A 151 35.87 6.70 2.67
N THR A 152 35.36 6.18 1.56
CA THR A 152 36.09 6.10 0.29
C THR A 152 36.10 7.42 -0.50
N THR A 153 35.16 8.32 -0.24
CA THR A 153 35.09 9.62 -0.93
C THR A 153 35.97 10.66 -0.22
N PRO A 154 36.87 11.37 -0.93
CA PRO A 154 37.68 12.44 -0.35
C PRO A 154 36.81 13.54 0.30
N GLU A 155 37.25 14.13 1.40
CA GLU A 155 36.48 15.10 2.17
C GLU A 155 35.99 16.29 1.34
N ALA A 156 36.84 16.83 0.45
CA ALA A 156 36.50 17.94 -0.43
C ALA A 156 35.36 17.62 -1.41
N ALA A 157 35.19 16.34 -1.78
CA ALA A 157 34.17 15.88 -2.72
C ALA A 157 32.88 15.39 -2.04
N ARG A 158 32.89 15.11 -0.72
CA ARG A 158 31.75 14.53 -0.01
C ARG A 158 30.48 15.38 -0.10
N CYS A 159 30.63 16.72 0.06
CA CYS A 159 29.48 17.62 -0.02
C CYS A 159 28.80 17.53 -1.40
N MET A 160 29.55 17.60 -2.48
CA MET A 160 29.02 17.48 -3.84
C MET A 160 28.49 16.09 -4.14
N ALA A 161 29.15 15.04 -3.61
CA ALA A 161 28.68 13.65 -3.77
C ALA A 161 27.38 13.37 -3.01
N THR A 162 27.10 14.11 -1.91
CA THR A 162 25.87 13.96 -1.13
C THR A 162 24.73 14.82 -1.68
N VAL A 163 25.00 16.08 -2.01
CA VAL A 163 23.95 17.00 -2.48
C VAL A 163 23.60 16.71 -3.94
N GLY A 164 24.61 16.45 -4.77
CA GLY A 164 24.41 16.26 -6.22
C GLY A 164 23.79 17.50 -6.89
N LYS A 165 23.52 17.41 -8.17
CA LYS A 165 22.84 18.47 -8.94
C LYS A 165 21.33 18.27 -9.01
N SER A 166 20.87 17.03 -8.82
CA SER A 166 19.50 16.60 -9.09
C SER A 166 18.64 16.43 -7.83
N PHE A 167 19.13 16.79 -6.61
CA PHE A 167 18.43 16.53 -5.35
C PHE A 167 17.01 17.12 -5.27
N PRO A 168 16.74 18.37 -5.68
CA PRO A 168 15.39 18.92 -5.57
C PRO A 168 14.43 18.22 -6.53
N PHE A 169 14.94 17.81 -7.70
CA PHE A 169 14.13 17.11 -8.67
C PHE A 169 13.75 15.69 -8.21
N CYS A 170 14.69 14.94 -7.61
CA CYS A 170 14.40 13.63 -7.03
C CYS A 170 13.36 13.71 -5.93
N LEU A 171 13.47 14.71 -5.06
CA LEU A 171 12.58 14.88 -3.90
C LEU A 171 11.13 15.20 -4.32
N VAL A 172 10.93 15.81 -5.47
CA VAL A 172 9.60 16.10 -6.03
C VAL A 172 9.10 14.96 -6.91
N MET A 173 9.94 14.42 -7.78
CA MET A 173 9.53 13.42 -8.78
C MET A 173 9.18 12.07 -8.13
N ILE A 174 9.93 11.63 -7.11
CA ILE A 174 9.62 10.36 -6.44
C ILE A 174 8.23 10.37 -5.81
N PRO A 175 7.79 11.37 -5.01
CA PRO A 175 6.41 11.46 -4.53
C PRO A 175 5.36 11.49 -5.65
N VAL A 176 5.60 12.25 -6.71
CA VAL A 176 4.68 12.35 -7.86
C VAL A 176 4.50 11.00 -8.53
N LEU A 177 5.60 10.33 -8.88
CA LEU A 177 5.60 9.02 -9.52
C LEU A 177 5.04 7.91 -8.61
N SER A 178 5.18 8.07 -7.29
CA SER A 178 4.67 7.11 -6.29
C SER A 178 3.15 7.20 -6.10
N PHE A 179 2.52 8.28 -6.51
CA PHE A 179 1.10 8.52 -6.23
C PHE A 179 0.19 7.38 -6.74
N LEU A 180 0.35 6.99 -8.01
CA LEU A 180 -0.46 5.92 -8.60
C LEU A 180 -0.19 4.54 -7.97
N PRO A 181 1.06 4.07 -7.84
CA PRO A 181 1.35 2.80 -7.18
C PRO A 181 0.84 2.75 -5.73
N VAL A 182 1.03 3.82 -4.95
CA VAL A 182 0.53 3.91 -3.58
C VAL A 182 -1.00 3.84 -3.54
N ALA A 183 -1.68 4.61 -4.39
CA ALA A 183 -3.14 4.59 -4.49
C ALA A 183 -3.67 3.19 -4.86
N ALA A 184 -3.04 2.52 -5.83
CA ALA A 184 -3.39 1.17 -6.24
C ALA A 184 -3.25 0.16 -5.09
N ILE A 185 -2.15 0.25 -4.32
CA ILE A 185 -1.91 -0.62 -3.15
C ILE A 185 -2.94 -0.36 -2.07
N LEU A 186 -3.18 0.91 -1.70
CA LEU A 186 -4.19 1.28 -0.69
C LEU A 186 -5.59 0.79 -1.08
N PHE A 187 -5.95 0.93 -2.36
CA PHE A 187 -7.24 0.46 -2.85
C PHE A 187 -7.38 -1.07 -2.78
N ALA A 188 -6.30 -1.79 -3.08
CA ALA A 188 -6.27 -3.24 -2.93
C ALA A 188 -6.39 -3.67 -1.45
N LEU A 189 -5.67 -2.99 -0.54
CA LEU A 189 -5.66 -3.28 0.90
C LEU A 189 -6.98 -2.89 1.59
N ARG A 190 -7.73 -1.93 1.05
CA ARG A 190 -9.03 -1.50 1.56
C ARG A 190 -10.07 -2.63 1.62
N ARG A 191 -9.88 -3.70 0.83
CA ARG A 191 -10.72 -4.90 0.86
C ARG A 191 -10.29 -5.92 1.94
N GLY A 192 -9.19 -5.68 2.62
CA GLY A 192 -8.73 -6.46 3.76
C GLY A 192 -9.24 -5.89 5.08
N ALA A 193 -9.21 -6.67 6.15
CA ALA A 193 -9.59 -6.25 7.51
C ALA A 193 -8.32 -6.04 8.35
N THR A 194 -7.68 -4.87 8.19
CA THR A 194 -6.48 -4.55 8.98
C THR A 194 -6.84 -4.06 10.38
N THR A 195 -6.15 -4.55 11.41
CA THR A 195 -6.26 -4.04 12.79
C THR A 195 -5.25 -2.94 13.10
N MET A 196 -4.24 -2.75 12.23
CA MET A 196 -3.21 -1.72 12.39
C MET A 196 -3.18 -0.77 11.17
N PRO A 197 -4.19 0.11 11.00
CA PRO A 197 -4.36 0.89 9.78
C PRO A 197 -3.19 1.84 9.50
N VAL A 198 -2.59 2.44 10.54
CA VAL A 198 -1.45 3.36 10.39
C VAL A 198 -0.21 2.63 9.88
N LEU A 199 0.13 1.50 10.50
CA LEU A 199 1.29 0.70 10.08
C LEU A 199 1.09 0.12 8.68
N THR A 200 -0.12 -0.38 8.39
CA THR A 200 -0.45 -0.91 7.06
C THR A 200 -0.34 0.16 5.98
N ALA A 201 -0.84 1.39 6.25
CA ALA A 201 -0.73 2.51 5.34
C ALA A 201 0.73 2.96 5.15
N PHE A 202 1.51 3.01 6.23
CA PHE A 202 2.95 3.32 6.17
C PHE A 202 3.70 2.35 5.27
N VAL A 203 3.52 1.06 5.49
CA VAL A 203 4.18 0.00 4.70
C VAL A 203 3.68 -0.02 3.25
N ALA A 204 2.39 0.30 3.01
CA ALA A 204 1.87 0.49 1.65
C ALA A 204 2.55 1.66 0.93
N GLY A 205 2.78 2.76 1.64
CA GLY A 205 3.56 3.92 1.15
C GLY A 205 4.99 3.55 0.81
N LEU A 206 5.69 2.83 1.71
CA LEU A 206 7.03 2.29 1.44
C LEU A 206 7.06 1.43 0.18
N SER A 207 6.03 0.59 0.00
CA SER A 207 5.95 -0.30 -1.15
C SER A 207 5.80 0.47 -2.47
N GLY A 208 4.82 1.36 -2.57
CA GLY A 208 4.59 2.14 -3.78
C GLY A 208 5.75 3.08 -4.10
N ALA A 209 6.30 3.76 -3.08
CA ALA A 209 7.44 4.65 -3.25
C ALA A 209 8.72 3.90 -3.63
N GLY A 210 9.02 2.77 -3.00
CA GLY A 210 10.19 1.96 -3.35
C GLY A 210 10.16 1.47 -4.79
N MET A 211 9.00 0.98 -5.26
CA MET A 211 8.84 0.54 -6.66
C MET A 211 8.93 1.71 -7.66
N ALA A 212 8.29 2.85 -7.36
CA ALA A 212 8.37 4.04 -8.19
C ALA A 212 9.80 4.59 -8.25
N THR A 213 10.53 4.55 -7.13
CA THR A 213 11.94 4.95 -7.07
C THR A 213 12.83 4.05 -7.91
N ALA A 214 12.57 2.74 -7.94
CA ALA A 214 13.30 1.80 -8.79
C ALA A 214 13.13 2.14 -10.29
N VAL A 215 11.91 2.55 -10.69
CA VAL A 215 11.64 3.02 -12.05
C VAL A 215 12.31 4.36 -12.31
N TYR A 216 12.21 5.31 -11.38
CA TYR A 216 12.85 6.63 -11.50
C TYR A 216 14.38 6.54 -11.61
N ALA A 217 15.00 5.55 -10.95
CA ALA A 217 16.44 5.32 -11.00
C ALA A 217 16.99 5.10 -12.41
N LEU A 218 16.14 4.72 -13.39
CA LEU A 218 16.53 4.56 -14.79
C LEU A 218 16.82 5.89 -15.49
N SER A 219 16.28 7.00 -14.98
CA SER A 219 16.46 8.35 -15.54
C SER A 219 17.51 9.17 -14.81
N CYS A 220 17.79 8.84 -13.54
CA CYS A 220 18.71 9.62 -12.72
C CYS A 220 20.17 9.29 -13.05
N ALA A 221 20.97 10.32 -13.34
CA ALA A 221 22.40 10.18 -13.70
C ALA A 221 23.34 10.17 -12.49
N GLU A 222 22.83 10.42 -11.28
CA GLU A 222 23.64 10.47 -10.04
C GLU A 222 23.89 9.05 -9.53
N ASP A 223 25.12 8.58 -9.58
CA ASP A 223 25.49 7.21 -9.19
C ASP A 223 26.14 7.13 -7.78
N SER A 224 26.27 8.26 -7.04
CA SER A 224 26.86 8.27 -5.70
C SER A 224 25.95 7.58 -4.67
N PRO A 225 26.48 6.61 -3.89
CA PRO A 225 25.74 6.01 -2.77
C PRO A 225 25.32 7.04 -1.71
N LEU A 226 26.11 8.08 -1.48
CA LEU A 226 25.79 9.17 -0.56
C LEU A 226 24.53 9.93 -1.03
N PHE A 227 24.40 10.11 -2.35
CA PHE A 227 23.25 10.78 -2.93
C PHE A 227 21.98 9.90 -2.83
N TYR A 228 21.99 8.70 -3.39
CA TYR A 228 20.75 7.94 -3.52
C TYR A 228 20.26 7.37 -2.18
N VAL A 229 21.14 6.98 -1.24
CA VAL A 229 20.70 6.52 0.08
C VAL A 229 20.02 7.68 0.84
N THR A 230 20.57 8.90 0.78
CA THR A 230 20.02 10.05 1.46
C THR A 230 18.70 10.51 0.81
N TRP A 231 18.71 10.86 -0.47
CA TRP A 231 17.57 11.53 -1.10
C TRP A 231 16.44 10.58 -1.50
N TYR A 232 16.77 9.38 -1.99
CA TYR A 232 15.75 8.36 -2.26
C TYR A 232 15.16 7.84 -0.94
N GLY A 233 16.01 7.62 0.07
CA GLY A 233 15.56 7.21 1.40
C GLY A 233 14.62 8.24 2.01
N LEU A 234 14.99 9.52 1.98
CA LEU A 234 14.15 10.62 2.48
C LEU A 234 12.82 10.74 1.72
N ALA A 235 12.85 10.65 0.39
CA ALA A 235 11.64 10.70 -0.43
C ALA A 235 10.71 9.51 -0.16
N ILE A 236 11.24 8.28 -0.10
CA ILE A 236 10.47 7.06 0.20
C ILE A 236 9.83 7.16 1.58
N LEU A 237 10.60 7.57 2.61
CA LEU A 237 10.09 7.73 3.97
C LEU A 237 9.06 8.85 4.07
N GLY A 238 9.27 9.96 3.36
CA GLY A 238 8.31 11.07 3.28
C GLY A 238 6.97 10.63 2.70
N VAL A 239 6.99 9.89 1.57
CA VAL A 239 5.78 9.31 0.98
C VAL A 239 5.11 8.33 1.93
N ALA A 240 5.89 7.47 2.60
CA ALA A 240 5.35 6.52 3.56
C ALA A 240 4.67 7.22 4.76
N ALA A 241 5.28 8.28 5.30
CA ALA A 241 4.71 9.08 6.37
C ALA A 241 3.43 9.79 5.96
N LEU A 242 3.41 10.42 4.78
CA LEU A 242 2.20 11.03 4.21
C LEU A 242 1.09 9.99 3.97
N THR A 243 1.46 8.82 3.47
CA THR A 243 0.53 7.71 3.27
C THR A 243 -0.01 7.18 4.61
N ALA A 244 0.80 7.11 5.66
CA ALA A 244 0.35 6.75 7.00
C ALA A 244 -0.66 7.75 7.55
N ALA A 245 -0.42 9.03 7.38
CA ALA A 245 -1.30 10.09 7.85
C ALA A 245 -2.65 10.12 7.12
N ALA A 246 -2.64 10.08 5.79
CA ALA A 246 -3.83 10.16 4.95
C ALA A 246 -4.51 8.80 4.77
N GLY A 247 -3.75 7.76 4.45
CA GLY A 247 -4.24 6.42 4.10
C GLY A 247 -4.81 5.65 5.29
N SER A 248 -4.36 5.95 6.51
CA SER A 248 -4.91 5.33 7.72
C SER A 248 -6.41 5.58 7.89
N ARG A 249 -6.89 6.76 7.44
CA ARG A 249 -8.32 7.09 7.46
C ARG A 249 -9.12 6.26 6.45
N LEU A 250 -8.51 5.90 5.31
CA LEU A 250 -9.13 5.08 4.26
C LEU A 250 -9.22 3.59 4.66
N LEU A 251 -8.37 3.14 5.59
CA LEU A 251 -8.30 1.75 6.05
C LEU A 251 -9.06 1.51 7.37
N ARG A 252 -9.66 2.55 7.96
CA ARG A 252 -10.54 2.42 9.13
C ARG A 252 -11.93 1.96 8.68
N TRP A 253 -12.46 0.99 9.36
CA TRP A 253 -13.83 0.45 9.20
C TRP A 253 -14.81 1.15 10.15
#